data_bb9fa5bbcd1e30a6da3b91120264f8cc
#
_entry.id   bb9fa5bbcd1e30a6da3b91120264f8cc
#
_cell.length_a   1.000
_cell.length_b   1.000
_cell.length_c   1.000
_cell.angle_alpha   90.00
_cell.angle_beta   90.00
_cell.angle_gamma   90.00
#
_symmetry.space_group_name_H-M   'P 1'
#
loop_
_entity.id
_entity.type
_entity.pdbx_description
1 polymer ?
#
loop_
_entity_poly.entity_id
_entity_poly.type
_entity_poly.pdbx_seq_one_letter_code
_entity_poly.pdbx_strand_id
1 'polypeptide(L)'
;MNIKDNRRVSVTKKIIKDTFIEMLEKKNIQKIYVRELCETADINRSTFYKYYESQYDLLAEMQNDLLVQIEEKCKDTDNIKGLNNILHYLNNNKKMYKIIFNANIDPIFPKKLLNLPIITEILNNKMSSKTETKYKKIYILEGGYHVILEWLNNDCKEPAEEITEVLMKYIDQNLK
;
A
#
# COMPACT_ATOMS: atom_id res chain seq x y z
N MET A 1 -27.05 -13.79 -3.23
CA MET A 1 -26.00 -13.51 -4.26
C MET A 1 -25.23 -14.80 -4.47
N ASN A 2 -25.14 -15.29 -5.71
CA ASN A 2 -24.71 -16.67 -6.01
C ASN A 2 -23.17 -16.78 -5.92
N ILE A 3 -22.62 -17.82 -5.27
CA ILE A 3 -21.17 -18.06 -5.07
C ILE A 3 -20.39 -18.06 -6.40
N LYS A 4 -21.01 -18.56 -7.49
CA LYS A 4 -20.44 -18.54 -8.84
C LYS A 4 -20.26 -17.12 -9.39
N ASP A 5 -21.17 -16.20 -9.07
CA ASP A 5 -21.11 -14.80 -9.52
C ASP A 5 -19.98 -14.04 -8.81
N ASN A 6 -19.81 -14.26 -7.52
CA ASN A 6 -18.70 -13.67 -6.74
C ASN A 6 -17.32 -14.12 -7.24
N ARG A 7 -17.18 -15.39 -7.63
CA ARG A 7 -15.91 -15.91 -8.17
C ARG A 7 -15.58 -15.29 -9.53
N ARG A 8 -16.56 -15.14 -10.42
CA ARG A 8 -16.37 -14.48 -11.73
C ARG A 8 -15.95 -13.01 -11.55
N VAL A 9 -16.64 -12.29 -10.67
CA VAL A 9 -16.31 -10.90 -10.34
C VAL A 9 -14.87 -10.79 -9.82
N SER A 10 -14.48 -11.63 -8.87
CA SER A 10 -13.12 -11.63 -8.28
C SER A 10 -12.05 -11.90 -9.34
N VAL A 11 -12.25 -12.89 -10.21
CA VAL A 11 -11.30 -13.20 -11.30
C VAL A 11 -11.20 -12.03 -12.28
N THR A 12 -12.33 -11.44 -12.68
CA THR A 12 -12.33 -10.30 -13.60
C THR A 12 -11.61 -9.09 -13.01
N LYS A 13 -11.90 -8.73 -11.74
CA LYS A 13 -11.21 -7.65 -11.04
C LYS A 13 -9.72 -7.90 -10.91
N LYS A 14 -9.32 -9.15 -10.67
CA LYS A 14 -7.90 -9.53 -10.61
C LYS A 14 -7.21 -9.30 -11.96
N ILE A 15 -7.78 -9.77 -13.06
CA ILE A 15 -7.23 -9.57 -14.42
C ILE A 15 -7.06 -8.06 -14.70
N ILE A 16 -8.08 -7.26 -14.37
CA ILE A 16 -8.02 -5.79 -14.57
C ILE A 16 -6.85 -5.19 -13.74
N LYS A 17 -6.73 -5.55 -12.45
CA LYS A 17 -5.69 -5.06 -11.55
C LYS A 17 -4.29 -5.47 -12.03
N ASP A 18 -4.09 -6.73 -12.39
CA ASP A 18 -2.80 -7.24 -12.87
C ASP A 18 -2.37 -6.53 -14.16
N THR A 19 -3.27 -6.41 -15.14
CA THR A 19 -3.01 -5.68 -16.40
C THR A 19 -2.69 -4.20 -16.14
N PHE A 20 -3.43 -3.56 -15.22
CA PHE A 20 -3.20 -2.17 -14.88
C PHE A 20 -1.82 -1.93 -14.26
N ILE A 21 -1.37 -2.82 -13.38
CA ILE A 21 -0.01 -2.78 -12.81
C ILE A 21 1.05 -2.91 -13.90
N GLU A 22 0.90 -3.84 -14.85
CA GLU A 22 1.82 -4.00 -15.97
C GLU A 22 1.90 -2.76 -16.88
N MET A 23 0.79 -2.05 -17.01
CA MET A 23 0.77 -0.77 -17.76
C MET A 23 1.43 0.36 -16.98
N LEU A 24 1.23 0.44 -15.66
CA LEU A 24 1.85 1.43 -14.78
C LEU A 24 3.38 1.27 -14.68
N GLU A 25 3.91 0.07 -14.89
CA GLU A 25 5.37 -0.15 -15.01
C GLU A 25 5.97 0.57 -16.24
N LYS A 26 5.19 0.75 -17.28
CA LYS A 26 5.67 1.26 -18.59
C LYS A 26 5.34 2.71 -18.81
N LYS A 27 4.31 3.25 -18.17
CA LYS A 27 3.83 4.61 -18.42
C LYS A 27 3.06 5.20 -17.24
N ASN A 28 3.05 6.52 -17.18
CA ASN A 28 2.28 7.26 -16.16
C ASN A 28 0.78 6.99 -16.29
N ILE A 29 0.05 6.99 -15.17
CA ILE A 29 -1.40 6.78 -15.09
C ILE A 29 -2.20 7.70 -16.02
N GLN A 30 -1.76 8.94 -16.19
CA GLN A 30 -2.39 9.92 -17.10
C GLN A 30 -2.37 9.49 -18.57
N LYS A 31 -1.44 8.58 -18.96
CA LYS A 31 -1.29 8.02 -20.29
C LYS A 31 -1.92 6.63 -20.45
N ILE A 32 -2.59 6.13 -19.40
CA ILE A 32 -3.32 4.87 -19.45
C ILE A 32 -4.78 5.19 -19.77
N TYR A 33 -5.25 4.71 -20.92
CA TYR A 33 -6.65 4.85 -21.32
C TYR A 33 -7.41 3.56 -21.04
N VAL A 34 -8.63 3.67 -20.52
CA VAL A 34 -9.51 2.52 -20.23
C VAL A 34 -9.69 1.63 -21.46
N ARG A 35 -9.72 2.23 -22.66
CA ARG A 35 -9.79 1.46 -23.92
C ARG A 35 -8.63 0.47 -24.04
N GLU A 36 -7.42 0.95 -23.90
CA GLU A 36 -6.20 0.17 -24.05
C GLU A 36 -6.08 -0.88 -22.93
N LEU A 37 -6.44 -0.49 -21.69
CA LEU A 37 -6.49 -1.42 -20.57
C LEU A 37 -7.44 -2.59 -20.83
N CYS A 38 -8.64 -2.33 -21.38
CA CYS A 38 -9.60 -3.37 -21.70
C CYS A 38 -9.14 -4.25 -22.85
N GLU A 39 -8.53 -3.66 -23.89
CA GLU A 39 -7.95 -4.40 -25.02
C GLU A 39 -6.81 -5.34 -24.55
N THR A 40 -5.93 -4.85 -23.66
CA THR A 40 -4.82 -5.64 -23.10
C THR A 40 -5.32 -6.74 -22.16
N ALA A 41 -6.34 -6.46 -21.36
CA ALA A 41 -6.95 -7.40 -20.41
C ALA A 41 -7.93 -8.40 -21.05
N ASP A 42 -8.19 -8.30 -22.35
CA ASP A 42 -9.17 -9.09 -23.08
C ASP A 42 -10.58 -9.04 -22.44
N ILE A 43 -11.05 -7.83 -22.11
CA ILE A 43 -12.38 -7.60 -21.55
C ILE A 43 -13.13 -6.52 -22.31
N ASN A 44 -14.46 -6.58 -22.26
CA ASN A 44 -15.30 -5.51 -22.80
C ASN A 44 -15.25 -4.26 -21.89
N ARG A 45 -15.27 -3.06 -22.48
CA ARG A 45 -15.36 -1.80 -21.73
C ARG A 45 -16.58 -1.75 -20.80
N SER A 46 -17.72 -2.30 -21.20
CA SER A 46 -18.90 -2.40 -20.35
C SER A 46 -18.63 -3.22 -19.09
N THR A 47 -17.76 -4.24 -19.17
CA THR A 47 -17.31 -5.02 -18.01
C THR A 47 -16.44 -4.18 -17.09
N PHE A 48 -15.54 -3.37 -17.61
CA PHE A 48 -14.74 -2.44 -16.82
C PHE A 48 -15.62 -1.42 -16.10
N TYR A 49 -16.49 -0.73 -16.85
CA TYR A 49 -17.38 0.31 -16.30
C TYR A 49 -18.46 -0.22 -15.34
N LYS A 50 -18.67 -1.53 -15.28
CA LYS A 50 -19.47 -2.15 -14.21
C LYS A 50 -18.80 -2.05 -12.83
N TYR A 51 -17.47 -1.93 -12.78
CA TYR A 51 -16.69 -1.96 -11.54
C TYR A 51 -15.98 -0.66 -11.24
N TYR A 52 -15.57 0.10 -12.26
CA TYR A 52 -14.72 1.29 -12.14
C TYR A 52 -15.16 2.39 -13.08
N GLU A 53 -15.22 3.62 -12.61
CA GLU A 53 -15.54 4.78 -13.44
C GLU A 53 -14.34 5.21 -14.31
N SER A 54 -13.13 4.97 -13.84
CA SER A 54 -11.89 5.35 -14.51
C SER A 54 -10.69 4.54 -14.00
N GLN A 55 -9.52 4.70 -14.63
CA GLN A 55 -8.26 4.15 -14.12
C GLN A 55 -7.85 4.73 -12.75
N TYR A 56 -8.30 5.92 -12.42
CA TYR A 56 -8.06 6.54 -11.11
C TYR A 56 -8.89 5.89 -10.01
N ASP A 57 -10.13 5.52 -10.32
CA ASP A 57 -11.00 4.79 -9.39
C ASP A 57 -10.46 3.37 -9.12
N LEU A 58 -9.96 2.71 -10.16
CA LEU A 58 -9.25 1.44 -10.02
C LEU A 58 -8.03 1.56 -9.10
N LEU A 59 -7.20 2.60 -9.28
CA LEU A 59 -6.06 2.87 -8.39
C LEU A 59 -6.51 3.10 -6.95
N ALA A 60 -7.57 3.91 -6.77
CA ALA A 60 -8.12 4.21 -5.45
C ALA A 60 -8.63 2.95 -4.73
N GLU A 61 -9.29 2.02 -5.43
CA GLU A 61 -9.67 0.72 -4.86
C GLU A 61 -8.44 -0.06 -4.42
N MET A 62 -7.39 -0.14 -5.24
CA MET A 62 -6.16 -0.89 -4.91
C MET A 62 -5.44 -0.29 -3.70
N GLN A 63 -5.42 1.03 -3.58
CA GLN A 63 -4.88 1.74 -2.42
C GLN A 63 -5.71 1.48 -1.15
N ASN A 64 -7.03 1.54 -1.27
CA ASN A 64 -7.92 1.22 -0.15
C ASN A 64 -7.79 -0.23 0.32
N ASP A 65 -7.68 -1.19 -0.61
CA ASP A 65 -7.42 -2.59 -0.26
C ASP A 65 -6.17 -2.73 0.60
N LEU A 66 -5.08 -1.98 0.27
CA LEU A 66 -3.87 -1.97 1.08
C LEU A 66 -4.11 -1.40 2.48
N LEU A 67 -4.82 -0.27 2.60
CA LEU A 67 -5.10 0.35 3.91
C LEU A 67 -5.88 -0.61 4.81
N VAL A 68 -6.91 -1.28 4.27
CA VAL A 68 -7.69 -2.30 4.99
C VAL A 68 -6.80 -3.46 5.42
N GLN A 69 -5.92 -3.96 4.55
CA GLN A 69 -5.01 -5.06 4.90
C GLN A 69 -4.01 -4.67 5.99
N ILE A 70 -3.54 -3.42 6.02
CA ILE A 70 -2.67 -2.94 7.09
C ILE A 70 -3.41 -2.95 8.43
N GLU A 71 -4.64 -2.43 8.48
CA GLU A 71 -5.45 -2.43 9.70
C GLU A 71 -5.73 -3.85 10.20
N GLU A 72 -6.12 -4.76 9.31
CA GLU A 72 -6.38 -6.17 9.65
C GLU A 72 -5.15 -6.88 10.21
N LYS A 73 -3.96 -6.63 9.65
CA LYS A 73 -2.72 -7.29 10.08
C LYS A 73 -2.16 -6.76 11.39
N CYS A 74 -2.53 -5.55 11.76
CA CYS A 74 -2.18 -4.96 13.06
C CYS A 74 -3.20 -5.28 14.16
N LYS A 75 -4.40 -5.74 13.78
CA LYS A 75 -5.46 -6.02 14.73
C LYS A 75 -5.05 -7.16 15.68
N ASP A 76 -5.27 -6.94 16.99
CA ASP A 76 -5.00 -7.93 18.04
C ASP A 76 -3.55 -8.47 18.08
N THR A 77 -2.58 -7.70 17.56
CA THR A 77 -1.16 -8.03 17.58
C THR A 77 -0.36 -6.93 18.28
N ASP A 78 0.80 -7.29 18.85
CA ASP A 78 1.79 -6.29 19.26
C ASP A 78 2.40 -5.58 18.04
N ASN A 79 3.01 -4.41 18.26
CA ASN A 79 3.52 -3.55 17.20
C ASN A 79 4.58 -4.21 16.32
N ILE A 80 5.45 -5.02 16.90
CA ILE A 80 6.54 -5.72 16.19
C ILE A 80 5.94 -6.76 15.25
N LYS A 81 5.05 -7.59 15.79
CA LYS A 81 4.37 -8.63 15.02
C LYS A 81 3.46 -8.05 13.95
N GLY A 82 2.73 -6.97 14.26
CA GLY A 82 1.90 -6.25 13.29
C GLY A 82 2.71 -5.72 12.13
N LEU A 83 3.82 -5.03 12.41
CA LEU A 83 4.72 -4.51 11.38
C LEU A 83 5.33 -5.64 10.53
N ASN A 84 5.78 -6.72 11.16
CA ASN A 84 6.33 -7.87 10.44
C ASN A 84 5.29 -8.52 9.51
N ASN A 85 4.04 -8.68 9.97
CA ASN A 85 2.94 -9.19 9.15
C ASN A 85 2.67 -8.29 7.92
N ILE A 86 2.75 -6.96 8.09
CA ILE A 86 2.61 -6.01 6.98
C ILE A 86 3.75 -6.18 5.99
N LEU A 87 4.99 -6.24 6.45
CA LEU A 87 6.15 -6.37 5.57
C LEU A 87 6.12 -7.69 4.79
N HIS A 88 5.74 -8.80 5.41
CA HIS A 88 5.50 -10.06 4.69
C HIS A 88 4.40 -9.93 3.63
N TYR A 89 3.31 -9.24 3.95
CA TYR A 89 2.23 -9.01 2.99
C TYR A 89 2.69 -8.15 1.81
N LEU A 90 3.46 -7.10 2.06
CA LEU A 90 4.06 -6.27 1.01
C LEU A 90 5.02 -7.08 0.13
N ASN A 91 5.90 -7.89 0.73
CA ASN A 91 6.84 -8.75 0.01
C ASN A 91 6.13 -9.76 -0.92
N ASN A 92 5.08 -10.42 -0.41
CA ASN A 92 4.29 -11.37 -1.20
C ASN A 92 3.59 -10.73 -2.42
N ASN A 93 3.43 -9.39 -2.41
CA ASN A 93 2.79 -8.63 -3.47
C ASN A 93 3.69 -7.46 -3.96
N LYS A 94 5.00 -7.61 -3.84
CA LYS A 94 5.98 -6.53 -4.02
C LYS A 94 5.87 -5.80 -5.36
N LYS A 95 5.62 -6.52 -6.45
CA LYS A 95 5.43 -5.92 -7.78
C LYS A 95 4.33 -4.84 -7.76
N MET A 96 3.19 -5.14 -7.18
CA MET A 96 2.06 -4.22 -7.07
C MET A 96 2.39 -3.04 -6.13
N TYR A 97 2.92 -3.32 -4.94
CA TYR A 97 3.14 -2.27 -3.94
C TYR A 97 4.31 -1.35 -4.26
N LYS A 98 5.36 -1.84 -4.93
CA LYS A 98 6.41 -1.01 -5.52
C LYS A 98 5.84 0.11 -6.41
N ILE A 99 4.79 -0.19 -7.18
CA ILE A 99 4.11 0.78 -8.03
C ILE A 99 3.18 1.67 -7.21
N ILE A 100 2.34 1.10 -6.34
CA ILE A 100 1.36 1.85 -5.55
C ILE A 100 2.03 2.85 -4.60
N PHE A 101 3.20 2.49 -4.03
CA PHE A 101 3.98 3.38 -3.17
C PHE A 101 4.72 4.48 -3.94
N ASN A 102 4.76 4.43 -5.27
CA ASN A 102 5.43 5.46 -6.03
C ASN A 102 4.66 6.77 -5.99
N ALA A 103 5.23 7.80 -5.33
CA ALA A 103 4.63 9.12 -5.17
C ALA A 103 4.31 9.84 -6.49
N ASN A 104 4.95 9.43 -7.61
CA ASN A 104 4.64 9.99 -8.93
C ASN A 104 3.27 9.54 -9.47
N ILE A 105 2.67 8.51 -8.88
CA ILE A 105 1.36 8.00 -9.29
C ILE A 105 0.25 8.69 -8.51
N ASP A 106 0.38 8.75 -7.17
CA ASP A 106 -0.53 9.50 -6.29
C ASP A 106 0.27 10.11 -5.13
N PRO A 107 0.57 11.42 -5.16
CA PRO A 107 1.33 12.08 -4.10
C PRO A 107 0.56 12.21 -2.77
N ILE A 108 -0.74 11.92 -2.76
CA ILE A 108 -1.58 12.01 -1.56
C ILE A 108 -1.59 10.67 -0.79
N PHE A 109 -1.37 9.56 -1.48
CA PHE A 109 -1.44 8.23 -0.87
C PHE A 109 -0.49 8.03 0.32
N PRO A 110 0.79 8.45 0.28
CA PRO A 110 1.67 8.38 1.44
C PRO A 110 1.08 9.03 2.69
N LYS A 111 0.45 10.21 2.54
CA LYS A 111 -0.20 10.90 3.67
C LYS A 111 -1.40 10.12 4.23
N LYS A 112 -2.19 9.46 3.37
CA LYS A 112 -3.29 8.60 3.84
C LYS A 112 -2.76 7.43 4.65
N LEU A 113 -1.71 6.77 4.16
CA LEU A 113 -1.07 5.65 4.83
C LEU A 113 -0.51 6.05 6.20
N LEU A 114 0.26 7.13 6.28
CA LEU A 114 0.90 7.61 7.50
C LEU A 114 -0.10 8.15 8.54
N ASN A 115 -1.32 8.51 8.13
CA ASN A 115 -2.39 8.96 9.01
C ASN A 115 -3.35 7.84 9.45
N LEU A 116 -3.06 6.58 9.15
CA LEU A 116 -3.86 5.47 9.68
C LEU A 116 -3.90 5.52 11.22
N PRO A 117 -5.07 5.32 11.85
CA PRO A 117 -5.22 5.34 13.30
C PRO A 117 -4.20 4.45 14.01
N ILE A 118 -3.99 3.25 13.51
CA ILE A 118 -3.05 2.29 14.07
C ILE A 118 -1.60 2.81 14.08
N ILE A 119 -1.17 3.48 13.01
CA ILE A 119 0.18 4.04 12.92
C ILE A 119 0.34 5.22 13.89
N THR A 120 -0.67 6.09 13.96
CA THR A 120 -0.64 7.26 14.85
C THR A 120 -0.73 6.87 16.32
N GLU A 121 -1.44 5.82 16.66
CA GLU A 121 -1.57 5.30 18.03
C GLU A 121 -0.24 4.73 18.55
N ILE A 122 0.47 3.95 17.73
CA ILE A 122 1.80 3.42 18.07
C ILE A 122 2.74 4.54 18.51
N LEU A 123 2.66 5.69 17.85
CA LEU A 123 3.52 6.83 18.15
C LEU A 123 3.01 7.68 19.33
N ASN A 124 1.68 7.83 19.48
CA ASN A 124 1.10 8.66 20.54
C ASN A 124 1.37 8.10 21.94
N ASN A 125 1.38 6.79 22.10
CA ASN A 125 1.55 6.13 23.39
C ASN A 125 2.93 6.31 24.02
N LYS A 126 3.91 6.86 23.27
CA LYS A 126 5.32 6.95 23.70
C LYS A 126 5.88 8.39 23.84
N MET A 127 5.06 9.45 23.68
CA MET A 127 5.59 10.83 23.52
C MET A 127 5.00 11.85 24.50
N SER A 128 5.86 12.71 25.10
CA SER A 128 5.51 13.59 26.22
C SER A 128 5.51 15.11 25.98
N SER A 129 6.07 15.65 24.88
CA SER A 129 6.16 17.10 24.61
C SER A 129 5.50 17.52 23.30
N LYS A 130 4.73 18.65 23.29
CA LYS A 130 3.89 19.05 22.14
C LYS A 130 4.64 19.39 20.84
N THR A 131 5.72 20.18 20.91
CA THR A 131 6.42 20.66 19.70
C THR A 131 7.41 19.62 19.17
N GLU A 132 8.25 19.11 20.03
CA GLU A 132 9.23 18.07 19.69
C GLU A 132 8.52 16.81 19.16
N THR A 133 7.41 16.42 19.77
CA THR A 133 6.57 15.31 19.37
C THR A 133 6.10 15.44 17.92
N LYS A 134 5.68 16.63 17.47
CA LYS A 134 5.22 16.85 16.09
C LYS A 134 6.33 16.54 15.08
N TYR A 135 7.53 17.06 15.29
CA TYR A 135 8.63 16.88 14.34
C TYR A 135 9.25 15.48 14.41
N LYS A 136 9.35 14.89 15.59
CA LYS A 136 9.73 13.47 15.76
C LYS A 136 8.77 12.53 15.02
N LYS A 137 7.46 12.76 15.12
CA LYS A 137 6.47 11.98 14.36
C LYS A 137 6.71 12.06 12.86
N ILE A 138 6.86 13.27 12.32
CA ILE A 138 7.13 13.45 10.89
C ILE A 138 8.39 12.69 10.50
N TYR A 139 9.49 12.85 11.25
CA TYR A 139 10.76 12.19 10.99
C TYR A 139 10.63 10.65 10.98
N ILE A 140 9.99 10.08 11.99
CA ILE A 140 9.82 8.62 12.12
C ILE A 140 8.91 8.09 11.01
N LEU A 141 7.78 8.75 10.74
CA LEU A 141 6.82 8.31 9.75
C LEU A 141 7.38 8.39 8.33
N GLU A 142 7.93 9.55 7.96
CA GLU A 142 8.50 9.76 6.63
C GLU A 142 9.77 8.90 6.43
N GLY A 143 10.62 8.78 7.45
CA GLY A 143 11.79 7.91 7.42
C GLY A 143 11.39 6.44 7.27
N GLY A 144 10.46 5.95 8.06
CA GLY A 144 9.96 4.59 7.98
C GLY A 144 9.31 4.27 6.64
N TYR A 145 8.50 5.21 6.12
CA TYR A 145 7.92 5.09 4.77
C TYR A 145 9.00 4.93 3.69
N HIS A 146 10.04 5.78 3.72
CA HIS A 146 11.10 5.72 2.73
C HIS A 146 11.99 4.48 2.86
N VAL A 147 12.20 3.95 4.07
CA VAL A 147 12.88 2.65 4.28
C VAL A 147 12.08 1.52 3.62
N ILE A 148 10.76 1.47 3.82
CA ILE A 148 9.90 0.46 3.19
C ILE A 148 9.89 0.63 1.67
N LEU A 149 9.80 1.87 1.18
CA LEU A 149 9.84 2.16 -0.26
C LEU A 149 11.16 1.69 -0.91
N GLU A 150 12.29 1.98 -0.27
CA GLU A 150 13.61 1.54 -0.75
C GLU A 150 13.72 0.02 -0.74
N TRP A 151 13.26 -0.64 0.31
CA TRP A 151 13.21 -2.09 0.38
C TRP A 151 12.36 -2.71 -0.74
N LEU A 152 11.18 -2.15 -1.02
CA LEU A 152 10.35 -2.56 -2.15
C LEU A 152 11.06 -2.33 -3.49
N ASN A 153 11.75 -1.19 -3.66
CA ASN A 153 12.49 -0.86 -4.88
C ASN A 153 13.67 -1.81 -5.12
N ASN A 154 14.29 -2.31 -4.06
CA ASN A 154 15.34 -3.33 -4.08
C ASN A 154 14.80 -4.77 -4.13
N ASP A 155 13.54 -4.96 -4.54
CA ASP A 155 12.87 -6.25 -4.68
C ASP A 155 12.83 -7.07 -3.38
N CYS A 156 12.75 -6.40 -2.22
CA CYS A 156 12.68 -7.00 -0.89
C CYS A 156 13.82 -8.02 -0.66
N LYS A 157 15.06 -7.65 -0.95
CA LYS A 157 16.23 -8.53 -0.82
C LYS A 157 16.48 -8.98 0.62
N GLU A 158 16.31 -8.06 1.57
CA GLU A 158 16.43 -8.34 2.99
C GLU A 158 15.15 -9.04 3.48
N PRO A 159 15.24 -9.98 4.45
CA PRO A 159 14.06 -10.57 5.09
C PRO A 159 13.17 -9.50 5.76
N ALA A 160 11.87 -9.74 5.80
CA ALA A 160 10.92 -8.83 6.45
C ALA A 160 11.25 -8.63 7.94
N GLU A 161 11.75 -9.66 8.60
CA GLU A 161 12.19 -9.64 9.99
C GLU A 161 13.31 -8.61 10.22
N GLU A 162 14.32 -8.59 9.34
CA GLU A 162 15.45 -7.66 9.44
C GLU A 162 14.99 -6.21 9.28
N ILE A 163 14.12 -5.92 8.31
CA ILE A 163 13.54 -4.59 8.12
C ILE A 163 12.66 -4.19 9.31
N THR A 164 11.91 -5.15 9.89
CA THR A 164 11.14 -4.93 11.11
C THR A 164 12.05 -4.49 12.25
N GLU A 165 13.13 -5.21 12.49
CA GLU A 165 14.11 -4.89 13.56
C GLU A 165 14.75 -3.51 13.36
N VAL A 166 15.14 -3.17 12.13
CA VAL A 166 15.70 -1.85 11.78
C VAL A 166 14.69 -0.73 12.06
N LEU A 167 13.46 -0.87 11.61
CA LEU A 167 12.41 0.13 11.83
C LEU A 167 12.07 0.29 13.31
N MET A 168 11.91 -0.81 14.04
CA MET A 168 11.62 -0.77 15.48
C MET A 168 12.76 -0.16 16.29
N LYS A 169 14.02 -0.45 15.95
CA LYS A 169 15.19 0.16 16.57
C LYS A 169 15.18 1.69 16.39
N TYR A 170 14.89 2.19 15.18
CA TYR A 170 14.84 3.63 14.95
C TYR A 170 13.65 4.29 15.66
N ILE A 171 12.49 3.62 15.71
CA ILE A 171 11.34 4.09 16.48
C ILE A 171 11.72 4.20 17.97
N ASP A 172 12.29 3.17 18.57
CA ASP A 172 12.62 3.13 20.01
C ASP A 172 13.73 4.11 20.38
N GLN A 173 14.74 4.32 19.52
CA GLN A 173 15.80 5.30 19.75
C GLN A 173 15.31 6.75 19.72
N ASN A 174 14.32 7.05 18.92
CA ASN A 174 13.77 8.40 18.77
C ASN A 174 12.57 8.68 19.70
N LEU A 175 12.05 7.67 20.39
CA LEU A 175 10.95 7.81 21.34
C LEU A 175 11.39 7.87 22.81
N LYS A 176 12.69 7.73 23.08
CA LYS A 176 13.32 7.98 24.40
C LYS A 176 13.63 9.46 24.54
#